data_898c83df64b48f4eb9dcd8c1c037a1e8
#
_entry.id   898c83df64b48f4eb9dcd8c1c037a1e8
#
_cell.length_a   1.000
_cell.length_b   1.000
_cell.length_c   1.000
_cell.angle_alpha   90.00
_cell.angle_beta   90.00
_cell.angle_gamma   90.00
#
_symmetry.space_group_name_H-M   'P 1'
#
loop_
_entity.id
_entity.type
_entity.pdbx_description
1 polymer ?
#
loop_
_entity_poly.entity_id
_entity_poly.type
_entity_poly.pdbx_seq_one_letter_code
_entity_poly.pdbx_strand_id
1 'polypeptide(L)'
;MKSKWRMPHPATMFLLLTMAVVFLSWICDIYGLKVTLPQSGEDIRVQSLLSPEGIRWWLRNAIKNFTGFAPLGMVIIAMFGLGVAQHSGFIDACIRLGVGNRKEKRKVILWVIVLGLLSNVIGDGGYIILLPIAAMLFQWVGLHPIAGIVTAYVSVACGYSANIVLSTMDPLLAHTTQEAALTLMGYQGNTEPLCNYFFMSASTVVITGIVYWVTQKWLLPNLGKYEGSVKVEAYRPLSRKERRALMVAVTVAGIYVALILWLTFSSYGILRGVNGGLMHSPFIAGILFLLSLGAGFTGMAYGFSSGRYRSDNDVIEGLTQPIKLLGVYFVIAFFAAQMFACFEYSHLDKCLAIMGADLLSSFEPAPLSALILFIPVSYTHLRAHETRGN
;
A
#
# COMPACT_ATOMS: atom_id res chain seq x y z
N MET A 1 2.05 9.79 -39.77
CA MET A 1 2.20 8.75 -38.74
C MET A 1 2.55 9.43 -37.42
N LYS A 2 1.59 9.61 -36.50
CA LYS A 2 1.88 10.10 -35.14
C LYS A 2 2.39 8.90 -34.34
N SER A 3 3.69 8.86 -34.08
CA SER A 3 4.30 7.93 -33.13
C SER A 3 3.60 8.12 -31.78
N LYS A 4 2.71 7.19 -31.41
CA LYS A 4 2.18 7.13 -30.04
C LYS A 4 3.32 6.62 -29.17
N TRP A 5 3.98 7.51 -28.47
CA TRP A 5 4.87 7.15 -27.37
C TRP A 5 4.08 6.29 -26.40
N ARG A 6 4.31 4.98 -26.43
CA ARG A 6 3.80 4.07 -25.41
C ARG A 6 4.83 4.05 -24.29
N MET A 7 4.39 4.43 -23.11
CA MET A 7 5.22 4.29 -21.91
C MET A 7 5.67 2.85 -21.75
N PRO A 8 6.95 2.58 -21.45
CA PRO A 8 7.44 1.24 -21.21
C PRO A 8 6.78 0.62 -19.97
N HIS A 9 6.76 -0.71 -19.92
CA HIS A 9 6.27 -1.45 -18.76
C HIS A 9 7.01 -1.04 -17.47
N PRO A 10 6.38 -0.98 -16.28
CA PRO A 10 7.05 -0.59 -15.03
C PRO A 10 8.35 -1.35 -14.74
N ALA A 11 8.38 -2.67 -15.00
CA ALA A 11 9.61 -3.45 -14.86
C ALA A 11 10.75 -2.93 -15.76
N THR A 12 10.44 -2.57 -17.00
CA THR A 12 11.40 -1.97 -17.94
C THR A 12 11.87 -0.60 -17.45
N MET A 13 10.97 0.18 -16.84
CA MET A 13 11.35 1.47 -16.25
C MET A 13 12.35 1.30 -15.11
N PHE A 14 12.12 0.36 -14.18
CA PHE A 14 13.07 0.08 -13.11
C PHE A 14 14.40 -0.45 -13.65
N LEU A 15 14.39 -1.27 -14.70
CA LEU A 15 15.61 -1.71 -15.37
C LEU A 15 16.38 -0.52 -15.95
N LEU A 16 15.70 0.38 -16.64
CA LEU A 16 16.33 1.59 -17.20
C LEU A 16 16.86 2.52 -16.10
N LEU A 17 16.13 2.66 -15.00
CA LEU A 17 16.58 3.42 -13.82
C LEU A 17 17.82 2.76 -13.20
N THR A 18 17.86 1.43 -13.08
CA THR A 18 19.05 0.72 -12.61
C THR A 18 20.26 1.03 -13.50
N MET A 19 20.08 0.97 -14.82
CA MET A 19 21.16 1.31 -15.77
C MET A 19 21.58 2.77 -15.62
N ALA A 20 20.64 3.69 -15.41
CA ALA A 20 20.94 5.09 -15.16
C ALA A 20 21.75 5.28 -13.87
N VAL A 21 21.38 4.60 -12.77
CA VAL A 21 22.12 4.62 -11.50
C VAL A 21 23.54 4.07 -11.68
N VAL A 22 23.69 2.96 -12.39
CA VAL A 22 25.01 2.36 -12.71
C VAL A 22 25.88 3.35 -13.46
N PHE A 23 25.32 3.98 -14.49
CA PHE A 23 26.06 4.95 -15.31
C PHE A 23 26.39 6.24 -14.54
N LEU A 24 25.44 6.76 -13.77
CA LEU A 24 25.65 7.93 -12.92
C LEU A 24 26.70 7.67 -11.84
N SER A 25 26.69 6.51 -11.20
CA SER A 25 27.69 6.15 -10.19
C SER A 25 29.10 6.13 -10.78
N TRP A 26 29.23 5.63 -12.00
CA TRP A 26 30.51 5.62 -12.72
C TRP A 26 31.01 7.03 -13.04
N ILE A 27 30.13 7.88 -13.57
CA ILE A 27 30.48 9.29 -13.86
C ILE A 27 30.88 10.02 -12.58
N CYS A 28 30.05 9.93 -11.53
CA CYS A 28 30.30 10.62 -10.27
C CYS A 28 31.60 10.14 -9.59
N ASP A 29 31.93 8.85 -9.71
CA ASP A 29 33.20 8.33 -9.17
C ASP A 29 34.41 8.86 -9.93
N ILE A 30 34.36 8.97 -11.29
CA ILE A 30 35.44 9.57 -12.11
C ILE A 30 35.68 11.04 -11.68
N TYR A 31 34.62 11.81 -11.46
CA TYR A 31 34.73 13.19 -11.00
C TYR A 31 35.06 13.32 -9.52
N GLY A 32 35.19 12.21 -8.79
CA GLY A 32 35.50 12.20 -7.37
C GLY A 32 34.43 12.84 -6.50
N LEU A 33 33.15 12.73 -6.91
CA LEU A 33 32.04 13.32 -6.17
C LEU A 33 32.01 12.79 -4.75
N LYS A 34 32.07 13.70 -3.81
CA LYS A 34 31.96 13.42 -2.39
C LYS A 34 31.08 14.45 -1.71
N VAL A 35 30.43 14.05 -0.64
CA VAL A 35 29.65 14.92 0.24
C VAL A 35 30.06 14.66 1.68
N THR A 36 30.07 15.71 2.48
CA THR A 36 30.38 15.60 3.91
C THR A 36 29.08 15.44 4.68
N LEU A 37 28.99 14.39 5.48
CA LEU A 37 27.83 14.19 6.36
C LEU A 37 27.79 15.30 7.41
N PRO A 38 26.67 16.03 7.56
CA PRO A 38 26.58 17.16 8.48
C PRO A 38 26.82 16.79 9.95
N GLN A 39 26.55 15.53 10.32
CA GLN A 39 26.64 15.07 11.71
C GLN A 39 28.03 14.55 12.11
N SER A 40 28.62 13.69 11.29
CA SER A 40 29.90 13.04 11.61
C SER A 40 31.10 13.77 11.06
N GLY A 41 30.89 14.70 10.12
CA GLY A 41 31.98 15.34 9.39
C GLY A 41 32.72 14.38 8.45
N GLU A 42 32.22 13.15 8.27
CA GLU A 42 32.82 12.16 7.38
C GLU A 42 32.47 12.45 5.93
N ASP A 43 33.51 12.36 5.08
CA ASP A 43 33.31 12.45 3.63
C ASP A 43 32.83 11.11 3.09
N ILE A 44 31.63 11.10 2.52
CA ILE A 44 31.11 9.95 1.75
C ILE A 44 31.41 10.18 0.27
N ARG A 45 32.12 9.24 -0.32
CA ARG A 45 32.44 9.25 -1.75
C ARG A 45 31.48 8.32 -2.50
N VAL A 46 31.07 8.74 -3.69
CA VAL A 46 30.32 7.88 -4.60
C VAL A 46 31.18 6.68 -5.01
N GLN A 47 30.59 5.49 -4.99
CA GLN A 47 31.23 4.25 -5.41
C GLN A 47 30.66 3.80 -6.75
N SER A 48 31.57 3.58 -7.72
CA SER A 48 31.17 3.10 -9.05
C SER A 48 30.69 1.66 -9.01
N LEU A 49 29.50 1.40 -9.53
CA LEU A 49 28.99 0.05 -9.76
C LEU A 49 29.67 -0.67 -10.92
N LEU A 50 30.37 0.06 -11.80
CA LEU A 50 31.20 -0.52 -12.89
C LEU A 50 32.63 -0.83 -12.45
N SER A 51 33.02 -0.54 -11.21
CA SER A 51 34.29 -0.97 -10.64
C SER A 51 34.31 -2.50 -10.46
N PRO A 52 35.48 -3.15 -10.42
CA PRO A 52 35.57 -4.57 -10.09
C PRO A 52 34.88 -4.95 -8.79
N GLU A 53 34.96 -4.08 -7.77
CA GLU A 53 34.31 -4.22 -6.47
C GLU A 53 32.80 -4.11 -6.61
N GLY A 54 32.28 -3.14 -7.34
CA GLY A 54 30.86 -2.90 -7.58
C GLY A 54 30.21 -4.10 -8.32
N ILE A 55 30.86 -4.58 -9.37
CA ILE A 55 30.40 -5.76 -10.11
C ILE A 55 30.35 -7.01 -9.21
N ARG A 56 31.41 -7.25 -8.42
CA ARG A 56 31.46 -8.37 -7.48
C ARG A 56 30.38 -8.26 -6.41
N TRP A 57 30.16 -7.04 -5.89
CA TRP A 57 29.10 -6.78 -4.92
C TRP A 57 27.73 -7.09 -5.50
N TRP A 58 27.42 -6.60 -6.68
CA TRP A 58 26.11 -6.84 -7.32
C TRP A 58 25.84 -8.30 -7.55
N LEU A 59 26.80 -9.03 -8.12
CA LEU A 59 26.68 -10.47 -8.36
C LEU A 59 26.45 -11.27 -7.05
N ARG A 60 27.14 -10.89 -5.97
CA ARG A 60 26.99 -11.55 -4.67
C ARG A 60 25.66 -11.24 -4.00
N ASN A 61 25.12 -10.04 -4.20
CA ASN A 61 23.98 -9.55 -3.46
C ASN A 61 22.67 -9.58 -4.27
N ALA A 62 22.67 -9.87 -5.57
CA ALA A 62 21.48 -9.82 -6.41
C ALA A 62 20.29 -10.62 -5.86
N ILE A 63 20.53 -11.81 -5.32
CA ILE A 63 19.50 -12.64 -4.68
C ILE A 63 19.05 -12.00 -3.35
N LYS A 64 20.02 -11.59 -2.51
CA LYS A 64 19.75 -10.98 -1.21
C LYS A 64 18.98 -9.67 -1.36
N ASN A 65 19.32 -8.84 -2.34
CA ASN A 65 18.61 -7.60 -2.64
C ASN A 65 17.12 -7.87 -2.92
N PHE A 66 16.84 -8.90 -3.73
CA PHE A 66 15.47 -9.28 -4.05
C PHE A 66 14.73 -9.90 -2.84
N THR A 67 15.32 -10.87 -2.16
CA THR A 67 14.68 -11.57 -1.05
C THR A 67 14.54 -10.69 0.19
N GLY A 68 15.43 -9.71 0.37
CA GLY A 68 15.39 -8.73 1.45
C GLY A 68 14.54 -7.49 1.14
N PHE A 69 13.95 -7.40 -0.05
CA PHE A 69 13.13 -6.26 -0.41
C PHE A 69 11.82 -6.24 0.38
N ALA A 70 11.74 -5.36 1.36
CA ALA A 70 10.63 -5.32 2.33
C ALA A 70 9.23 -5.31 1.69
N PRO A 71 8.94 -4.54 0.62
CA PRO A 71 7.62 -4.55 -0.02
C PRO A 71 7.21 -5.92 -0.55
N LEU A 72 8.17 -6.75 -0.99
CA LEU A 72 7.89 -8.10 -1.49
C LEU A 72 7.27 -8.98 -0.40
N GLY A 73 7.90 -9.04 0.76
CA GLY A 73 7.40 -9.83 1.90
C GLY A 73 6.07 -9.31 2.42
N MET A 74 5.92 -7.98 2.50
CA MET A 74 4.69 -7.34 2.98
C MET A 74 3.49 -7.70 2.12
N VAL A 75 3.59 -7.59 0.79
CA VAL A 75 2.50 -7.89 -0.13
C VAL A 75 2.12 -9.37 -0.07
N ILE A 76 3.10 -10.28 -0.07
CA ILE A 76 2.83 -11.73 0.01
C ILE A 76 2.07 -12.08 1.29
N ILE A 77 2.56 -11.58 2.43
CA ILE A 77 1.93 -11.85 3.75
C ILE A 77 0.51 -11.30 3.78
N ALA A 78 0.28 -10.08 3.31
CA ALA A 78 -1.06 -9.50 3.24
C ALA A 78 -2.00 -10.35 2.39
N MET A 79 -1.52 -10.80 1.22
CA MET A 79 -2.31 -11.59 0.28
C MET A 79 -2.71 -12.96 0.83
N PHE A 80 -1.94 -13.57 1.73
CA PHE A 80 -2.32 -14.85 2.33
C PHE A 80 -3.64 -14.75 3.10
N GLY A 81 -3.73 -13.86 4.07
CA GLY A 81 -4.94 -13.74 4.88
C GLY A 81 -6.16 -13.27 4.08
N LEU A 82 -5.94 -12.27 3.21
CA LEU A 82 -6.98 -11.76 2.33
C LEU A 82 -7.47 -12.81 1.34
N GLY A 83 -6.57 -13.60 0.76
CA GLY A 83 -6.92 -14.67 -0.16
C GLY A 83 -7.84 -15.69 0.46
N VAL A 84 -7.56 -16.12 1.69
CA VAL A 84 -8.45 -17.02 2.44
C VAL A 84 -9.80 -16.36 2.72
N ALA A 85 -9.81 -15.10 3.16
CA ALA A 85 -11.04 -14.36 3.43
C ALA A 85 -11.89 -14.14 2.15
N GLN A 86 -11.25 -13.90 1.00
CA GLN A 86 -11.93 -13.75 -0.29
C GLN A 86 -12.42 -15.09 -0.81
N HIS A 87 -11.55 -16.10 -0.86
CA HIS A 87 -11.87 -17.41 -1.41
C HIS A 87 -12.96 -18.12 -0.60
N SER A 88 -12.98 -17.94 0.73
CA SER A 88 -14.05 -18.45 1.59
C SER A 88 -15.42 -17.83 1.28
N GLY A 89 -15.48 -16.66 0.63
CA GLY A 89 -16.69 -15.88 0.42
C GLY A 89 -17.06 -14.99 1.62
N PHE A 90 -16.21 -14.89 2.63
CA PHE A 90 -16.43 -14.02 3.80
C PHE A 90 -16.58 -12.56 3.41
N ILE A 91 -15.66 -12.04 2.57
CA ILE A 91 -15.72 -10.64 2.10
C ILE A 91 -17.01 -10.38 1.35
N ASP A 92 -17.41 -11.28 0.43
CA ASP A 92 -18.65 -11.18 -0.32
C ASP A 92 -19.88 -11.17 0.61
N ALA A 93 -19.90 -12.02 1.64
CA ALA A 93 -20.96 -12.04 2.64
C ALA A 93 -21.03 -10.75 3.47
N CYS A 94 -19.89 -10.19 3.87
CA CYS A 94 -19.82 -8.89 4.57
C CYS A 94 -20.41 -7.78 3.72
N ILE A 95 -20.06 -7.74 2.44
CA ILE A 95 -20.56 -6.73 1.50
C ILE A 95 -22.05 -6.87 1.30
N ARG A 96 -22.54 -8.10 1.05
CA ARG A 96 -23.98 -8.37 0.93
C ARG A 96 -24.76 -7.99 2.19
N LEU A 97 -24.18 -8.19 3.37
CA LEU A 97 -24.78 -7.73 4.63
C LEU A 97 -24.83 -6.20 4.73
N GLY A 98 -23.74 -5.52 4.39
CA GLY A 98 -23.60 -4.06 4.47
C GLY A 98 -24.51 -3.32 3.48
N VAL A 99 -24.63 -3.82 2.26
CA VAL A 99 -25.51 -3.25 1.24
C VAL A 99 -26.97 -3.52 1.56
N GLY A 100 -27.28 -4.70 2.14
CA GLY A 100 -28.63 -5.10 2.50
C GLY A 100 -29.61 -5.06 1.32
N ASN A 101 -30.90 -5.08 1.62
CA ASN A 101 -31.99 -5.01 0.63
C ASN A 101 -32.25 -3.55 0.16
N ARG A 102 -31.33 -2.63 0.42
CA ARG A 102 -31.51 -1.20 0.20
C ARG A 102 -31.01 -0.80 -1.18
N LYS A 103 -31.93 -0.61 -2.11
CA LYS A 103 -31.68 -0.03 -3.44
C LYS A 103 -31.26 1.47 -3.42
N GLU A 104 -30.75 1.96 -2.31
CA GLU A 104 -30.35 3.36 -2.16
C GLU A 104 -28.99 3.60 -2.77
N LYS A 105 -28.97 4.06 -4.01
CA LYS A 105 -27.78 4.40 -4.81
C LYS A 105 -26.75 5.23 -4.00
N ARG A 106 -27.25 6.22 -3.25
CA ARG A 106 -26.38 7.12 -2.44
C ARG A 106 -25.57 6.37 -1.39
N LYS A 107 -26.19 5.42 -0.68
CA LYS A 107 -25.52 4.64 0.36
C LYS A 107 -24.47 3.71 -0.23
N VAL A 108 -24.76 3.08 -1.38
CA VAL A 108 -23.79 2.22 -2.05
C VAL A 108 -22.54 3.00 -2.47
N ILE A 109 -22.70 4.20 -3.04
CA ILE A 109 -21.57 5.07 -3.40
C ILE A 109 -20.73 5.39 -2.16
N LEU A 110 -21.37 5.83 -1.06
CA LEU A 110 -20.67 6.14 0.19
C LEU A 110 -19.96 4.93 0.77
N TRP A 111 -20.58 3.74 0.78
CA TRP A 111 -19.95 2.52 1.23
C TRP A 111 -18.71 2.16 0.43
N VAL A 112 -18.77 2.27 -0.90
CA VAL A 112 -17.61 2.00 -1.76
C VAL A 112 -16.48 2.98 -1.46
N ILE A 113 -16.79 4.26 -1.26
CA ILE A 113 -15.79 5.29 -0.93
C ILE A 113 -15.14 5.00 0.43
N VAL A 114 -15.94 4.77 1.47
CA VAL A 114 -15.43 4.51 2.83
C VAL A 114 -14.62 3.22 2.85
N LEU A 115 -15.10 2.15 2.21
CA LEU A 115 -14.34 0.90 2.10
C LEU A 115 -13.05 1.09 1.33
N GLY A 116 -13.04 1.93 0.28
CA GLY A 116 -11.84 2.26 -0.48
C GLY A 116 -10.78 2.96 0.39
N LEU A 117 -11.18 3.99 1.12
CA LEU A 117 -10.30 4.70 2.03
C LEU A 117 -9.77 3.78 3.15
N LEU A 118 -10.64 2.98 3.75
CA LEU A 118 -10.25 2.05 4.82
C LEU A 118 -9.42 0.86 4.32
N SER A 119 -9.54 0.49 3.04
CA SER A 119 -8.79 -0.64 2.46
C SER A 119 -7.29 -0.43 2.49
N ASN A 120 -6.84 0.81 2.62
CA ASN A 120 -5.43 1.16 2.70
C ASN A 120 -4.70 0.58 3.93
N VAL A 121 -5.44 0.21 4.98
CA VAL A 121 -4.89 -0.58 6.11
C VAL A 121 -4.22 -1.87 5.61
N ILE A 122 -4.71 -2.40 4.50
CA ILE A 122 -4.26 -3.65 3.87
C ILE A 122 -3.27 -3.37 2.73
N GLY A 123 -2.90 -2.10 2.51
CA GLY A 123 -2.03 -1.68 1.40
C GLY A 123 -2.69 -1.90 0.03
N ASP A 124 -1.90 -2.29 -0.98
CA ASP A 124 -2.35 -2.44 -2.37
C ASP A 124 -3.44 -3.51 -2.60
N GLY A 125 -3.68 -4.37 -1.61
CA GLY A 125 -4.77 -5.37 -1.67
C GLY A 125 -6.15 -4.76 -1.89
N GLY A 126 -6.33 -3.50 -1.49
CA GLY A 126 -7.57 -2.76 -1.72
C GLY A 126 -7.96 -2.66 -3.20
N TYR A 127 -7.01 -2.43 -4.08
CA TYR A 127 -7.27 -2.35 -5.52
C TYR A 127 -7.77 -3.68 -6.10
N ILE A 128 -7.14 -4.77 -5.71
CA ILE A 128 -7.48 -6.09 -6.26
C ILE A 128 -8.88 -6.54 -5.83
N ILE A 129 -9.24 -6.26 -4.60
CA ILE A 129 -10.48 -6.75 -3.99
C ILE A 129 -11.65 -5.81 -4.27
N LEU A 130 -11.47 -4.51 -4.02
CA LEU A 130 -12.59 -3.58 -4.02
C LEU A 130 -13.08 -3.21 -5.41
N LEU A 131 -12.20 -3.16 -6.43
CA LEU A 131 -12.60 -2.74 -7.78
C LEU A 131 -13.66 -3.65 -8.40
N PRO A 132 -13.47 -4.99 -8.46
CA PRO A 132 -14.49 -5.89 -8.98
C PRO A 132 -15.79 -5.82 -8.17
N ILE A 133 -15.67 -5.72 -6.85
CA ILE A 133 -16.81 -5.65 -5.95
C ILE A 133 -17.61 -4.36 -6.17
N ALA A 134 -16.94 -3.23 -6.31
CA ALA A 134 -17.58 -1.95 -6.56
C ALA A 134 -18.32 -1.95 -7.92
N ALA A 135 -17.75 -2.59 -8.94
CA ALA A 135 -18.43 -2.78 -10.22
C ALA A 135 -19.77 -3.53 -10.04
N MET A 136 -19.74 -4.65 -9.31
CA MET A 136 -20.93 -5.42 -9.01
C MET A 136 -21.95 -4.65 -8.17
N LEU A 137 -21.50 -3.95 -7.13
CA LEU A 137 -22.35 -3.15 -6.27
C LEU A 137 -23.09 -2.04 -7.02
N PHE A 138 -22.38 -1.31 -7.87
CA PHE A 138 -22.98 -0.26 -8.69
C PHE A 138 -24.01 -0.83 -9.64
N GLN A 139 -23.69 -1.94 -10.29
CA GLN A 139 -24.63 -2.59 -11.20
C GLN A 139 -25.88 -3.12 -10.50
N TRP A 140 -25.77 -3.68 -9.28
CA TRP A 140 -26.91 -4.13 -8.46
C TRP A 140 -27.91 -3.00 -8.17
N VAL A 141 -27.43 -1.78 -7.98
CA VAL A 141 -28.30 -0.62 -7.73
C VAL A 141 -28.67 0.13 -9.01
N GLY A 142 -28.35 -0.41 -10.18
CA GLY A 142 -28.65 0.18 -11.49
C GLY A 142 -27.82 1.42 -11.80
N LEU A 143 -26.56 1.45 -11.34
CA LEU A 143 -25.54 2.41 -11.71
C LEU A 143 -24.56 1.78 -12.70
N HIS A 144 -23.79 2.62 -13.43
CA HIS A 144 -22.82 2.14 -14.39
C HIS A 144 -21.64 1.46 -13.68
N PRO A 145 -21.25 0.19 -13.99
CA PRO A 145 -20.21 -0.55 -13.28
C PRO A 145 -18.83 0.11 -13.39
N ILE A 146 -18.49 0.76 -14.51
CA ILE A 146 -17.26 1.53 -14.67
C ILE A 146 -17.21 2.67 -13.65
N ALA A 147 -18.34 3.32 -13.34
CA ALA A 147 -18.38 4.32 -12.29
C ALA A 147 -18.01 3.72 -10.93
N GLY A 148 -18.43 2.48 -10.65
CA GLY A 148 -18.03 1.74 -9.44
C GLY A 148 -16.53 1.50 -9.38
N ILE A 149 -15.93 1.00 -10.47
CA ILE A 149 -14.49 0.78 -10.58
C ILE A 149 -13.71 2.08 -10.34
N VAL A 150 -14.07 3.16 -11.06
CA VAL A 150 -13.38 4.45 -10.94
C VAL A 150 -13.52 5.04 -9.53
N THR A 151 -14.73 4.98 -8.95
CA THR A 151 -14.95 5.45 -7.58
C THR A 151 -14.12 4.67 -6.57
N ALA A 152 -14.08 3.34 -6.67
CA ALA A 152 -13.28 2.50 -5.81
C ALA A 152 -11.78 2.79 -5.99
N TYR A 153 -11.31 2.86 -7.24
CA TYR A 153 -9.91 3.15 -7.55
C TYR A 153 -9.45 4.47 -6.93
N VAL A 154 -10.21 5.54 -7.18
CA VAL A 154 -9.90 6.87 -6.61
C VAL A 154 -9.93 6.84 -5.09
N SER A 155 -10.89 6.13 -4.49
CA SER A 155 -11.00 6.03 -3.02
C SER A 155 -9.82 5.28 -2.40
N VAL A 156 -9.38 4.18 -3.01
CA VAL A 156 -8.18 3.45 -2.56
C VAL A 156 -6.94 4.33 -2.72
N ALA A 157 -6.77 4.98 -3.88
CA ALA A 157 -5.65 5.89 -4.13
C ALA A 157 -5.59 7.06 -3.12
N CYS A 158 -6.73 7.66 -2.83
CA CYS A 158 -6.82 8.75 -1.84
C CYS A 158 -6.59 8.26 -0.41
N GLY A 159 -6.86 6.98 -0.13
CA GLY A 159 -6.65 6.36 1.18
C GLY A 159 -5.20 6.42 1.66
N TYR A 160 -4.21 6.51 0.76
CA TYR A 160 -2.80 6.71 1.14
C TYR A 160 -2.54 8.07 1.82
N SER A 161 -3.38 9.05 1.57
CA SER A 161 -3.27 10.40 2.14
C SER A 161 -4.42 10.74 3.09
N ALA A 162 -5.35 9.81 3.32
CA ALA A 162 -6.55 10.02 4.12
C ALA A 162 -7.02 8.69 4.73
N ASN A 163 -6.67 8.45 5.97
CA ASN A 163 -7.04 7.24 6.67
C ASN A 163 -7.37 7.53 8.14
N ILE A 164 -8.37 6.82 8.68
CA ILE A 164 -8.74 6.89 10.11
C ILE A 164 -7.97 5.84 10.92
N VAL A 165 -7.49 4.81 10.27
CA VAL A 165 -6.74 3.71 10.90
C VAL A 165 -5.31 3.77 10.40
N LEU A 166 -4.34 3.62 11.29
CA LEU A 166 -2.93 3.51 10.92
C LEU A 166 -2.74 2.45 9.84
N SER A 167 -2.11 2.84 8.75
CA SER A 167 -1.72 1.93 7.70
C SER A 167 -0.34 1.32 7.97
N THR A 168 0.00 0.30 7.23
CA THR A 168 1.33 -0.32 7.29
C THR A 168 2.45 0.62 6.80
N MET A 169 2.08 1.65 6.02
CA MET A 169 3.02 2.64 5.49
C MET A 169 3.38 3.72 6.49
N ASP A 170 2.50 4.03 7.46
CA ASP A 170 2.76 5.11 8.42
C ASP A 170 4.02 4.86 9.28
N PRO A 171 4.22 3.68 9.89
CA PRO A 171 5.44 3.38 10.60
C PRO A 171 6.69 3.37 9.71
N LEU A 172 6.56 2.88 8.47
CA LEU A 172 7.65 2.84 7.52
C LEU A 172 8.11 4.25 7.13
N LEU A 173 7.18 5.12 6.80
CA LEU A 173 7.47 6.51 6.43
C LEU A 173 8.03 7.29 7.62
N ALA A 174 7.50 7.08 8.83
CA ALA A 174 8.02 7.69 10.05
C ALA A 174 9.48 7.28 10.30
N HIS A 175 9.78 5.98 10.16
CA HIS A 175 11.15 5.48 10.32
C HIS A 175 12.10 6.07 9.26
N THR A 176 11.71 6.07 7.99
CA THR A 176 12.52 6.64 6.90
C THR A 176 12.75 8.14 7.09
N THR A 177 11.72 8.87 7.55
CA THR A 177 11.83 10.30 7.87
C THR A 177 12.77 10.52 9.03
N GLN A 178 12.70 9.68 10.06
CA GLN A 178 13.60 9.73 11.22
C GLN A 178 15.05 9.48 10.81
N GLU A 179 15.31 8.47 9.99
CA GLU A 179 16.67 8.20 9.48
C GLU A 179 17.21 9.37 8.66
N ALA A 180 16.38 9.92 7.76
CA ALA A 180 16.76 11.10 6.99
C ALA A 180 17.05 12.32 7.86
N ALA A 181 16.21 12.60 8.85
CA ALA A 181 16.40 13.70 9.81
C ALA A 181 17.66 13.51 10.65
N LEU A 182 17.94 12.31 11.13
CA LEU A 182 19.17 11.99 11.83
C LEU A 182 20.40 12.20 10.94
N THR A 183 20.33 11.82 9.68
CA THR A 183 21.44 11.93 8.72
C THR A 183 21.74 13.36 8.35
N LEU A 184 20.72 14.19 8.15
CA LEU A 184 20.89 15.56 7.63
C LEU A 184 21.07 16.63 8.69
N MET A 185 20.39 16.51 9.84
CA MET A 185 20.30 17.62 10.81
C MET A 185 20.74 17.28 12.23
N GLY A 186 21.17 16.07 12.52
CA GLY A 186 21.43 15.65 13.91
C GLY A 186 20.18 15.70 14.79
N TYR A 187 19.01 15.70 14.17
CA TYR A 187 17.73 15.82 14.84
C TYR A 187 17.48 14.60 15.74
N GLN A 188 17.49 14.82 17.05
CA GLN A 188 17.24 13.79 18.06
C GLN A 188 15.75 13.64 18.42
N GLY A 189 14.86 14.35 17.73
CA GLY A 189 13.42 14.22 17.93
C GLY A 189 12.89 12.89 17.39
N ASN A 190 11.80 12.40 17.96
CA ASN A 190 11.11 11.22 17.47
C ASN A 190 10.09 11.61 16.41
N THR A 191 10.20 11.02 15.22
CA THR A 191 9.14 11.09 14.22
C THR A 191 8.15 9.97 14.51
N GLU A 192 7.03 10.32 15.12
CA GLU A 192 6.02 9.35 15.51
C GLU A 192 5.17 8.95 14.30
N PRO A 193 4.80 7.65 14.13
CA PRO A 193 3.85 7.21 13.10
C PRO A 193 2.49 7.90 13.16
N LEU A 194 2.15 8.47 14.31
CA LEU A 194 0.91 9.21 14.56
C LEU A 194 0.99 10.71 14.24
N CYS A 195 2.14 11.25 13.82
CA CYS A 195 2.33 12.68 13.62
C CYS A 195 1.29 13.33 12.69
N ASN A 196 0.84 12.59 11.67
CA ASN A 196 -0.16 13.05 10.70
C ASN A 196 -1.58 12.54 10.97
N TYR A 197 -1.83 11.83 12.07
CA TYR A 197 -3.10 11.14 12.31
C TYR A 197 -4.32 12.04 12.25
N PHE A 198 -4.27 13.20 12.90
CA PHE A 198 -5.39 14.16 12.92
C PHE A 198 -5.64 14.76 11.53
N PHE A 199 -4.57 15.07 10.80
CA PHE A 199 -4.68 15.56 9.42
C PHE A 199 -5.30 14.50 8.50
N MET A 200 -4.84 13.27 8.58
CA MET A 200 -5.33 12.15 7.77
C MET A 200 -6.79 11.84 8.08
N SER A 201 -7.17 11.86 9.35
CA SER A 201 -8.55 11.64 9.79
C SER A 201 -9.50 12.74 9.28
N ALA A 202 -9.11 14.00 9.40
CA ALA A 202 -9.87 15.12 8.86
C ALA A 202 -9.95 15.05 7.32
N SER A 203 -8.84 14.74 6.66
CA SER A 203 -8.78 14.55 5.20
C SER A 203 -9.72 13.46 4.72
N THR A 204 -9.90 12.38 5.49
CA THR A 204 -10.83 11.29 5.15
C THR A 204 -12.26 11.80 4.98
N VAL A 205 -12.73 12.69 5.86
CA VAL A 205 -14.06 13.27 5.77
C VAL A 205 -14.18 14.16 4.52
N VAL A 206 -13.20 15.03 4.30
CA VAL A 206 -13.18 15.95 3.16
C VAL A 206 -13.12 15.18 1.83
N ILE A 207 -12.22 14.21 1.71
CA ILE A 207 -12.06 13.40 0.49
C ILE A 207 -13.32 12.56 0.23
N THR A 208 -13.92 11.97 1.26
CA THR A 208 -15.20 11.27 1.12
C THR A 208 -16.26 12.16 0.48
N GLY A 209 -16.37 13.39 0.94
CA GLY A 209 -17.31 14.39 0.40
C GLY A 209 -17.01 14.74 -1.06
N ILE A 210 -15.74 14.99 -1.39
CA ILE A 210 -15.31 15.35 -2.75
C ILE A 210 -15.53 14.19 -3.72
N VAL A 211 -15.05 12.97 -3.38
CA VAL A 211 -15.21 11.79 -4.25
C VAL A 211 -16.69 11.47 -4.46
N TYR A 212 -17.52 11.59 -3.41
CA TYR A 212 -18.96 11.41 -3.51
C TYR A 212 -19.59 12.44 -4.46
N TRP A 213 -19.23 13.71 -4.29
CA TRP A 213 -19.76 14.80 -5.13
C TRP A 213 -19.34 14.62 -6.61
N VAL A 214 -18.05 14.33 -6.87
CA VAL A 214 -17.53 14.10 -8.23
C VAL A 214 -18.19 12.88 -8.86
N THR A 215 -18.33 11.78 -8.10
CA THR A 215 -19.00 10.57 -8.61
C THR A 215 -20.43 10.85 -9.00
N GLN A 216 -21.19 11.61 -8.18
CA GLN A 216 -22.60 11.91 -8.47
C GLN A 216 -22.82 12.94 -9.57
N LYS A 217 -22.01 14.01 -9.57
CA LYS A 217 -22.25 15.17 -10.44
C LYS A 217 -21.53 15.10 -11.77
N TRP A 218 -20.41 14.38 -11.83
CA TRP A 218 -19.60 14.31 -13.05
C TRP A 218 -19.49 12.90 -13.60
N LEU A 219 -19.13 11.93 -12.81
CA LEU A 219 -18.82 10.60 -13.31
C LEU A 219 -20.07 9.85 -13.82
N LEU A 220 -21.11 9.79 -12.98
CA LEU A 220 -22.35 9.09 -13.33
C LEU A 220 -23.11 9.73 -14.51
N PRO A 221 -23.25 11.07 -14.58
CA PRO A 221 -23.91 11.68 -15.74
C PRO A 221 -23.16 11.47 -17.05
N ASN A 222 -21.81 11.52 -17.03
CA ASN A 222 -21.01 11.33 -18.24
C ASN A 222 -20.99 9.89 -18.76
N LEU A 223 -21.13 8.89 -17.89
CA LEU A 223 -21.17 7.48 -18.28
C LEU A 223 -22.59 7.02 -18.71
N GLY A 224 -23.63 7.73 -18.28
CA GLY A 224 -25.00 7.39 -18.61
C GLY A 224 -25.49 6.08 -18.00
N LYS A 225 -26.53 5.50 -18.64
CA LYS A 225 -27.08 4.20 -18.24
C LYS A 225 -26.23 3.07 -18.83
N TYR A 226 -26.02 2.02 -18.05
CA TYR A 226 -25.35 0.82 -18.54
C TYR A 226 -26.28 0.00 -19.41
N GLU A 227 -25.94 -0.15 -20.70
CA GLU A 227 -26.69 -0.92 -21.72
C GLU A 227 -25.99 -2.25 -22.06
N GLY A 228 -24.98 -2.66 -21.29
CA GLY A 228 -24.21 -3.87 -21.57
C GLY A 228 -25.00 -5.16 -21.33
N SER A 229 -24.65 -6.20 -22.07
CA SER A 229 -25.26 -7.53 -22.02
C SER A 229 -24.89 -8.37 -20.80
N VAL A 230 -23.88 -7.96 -20.03
CA VAL A 230 -23.46 -8.68 -18.82
C VAL A 230 -24.48 -8.43 -17.71
N LYS A 231 -25.43 -9.36 -17.58
CA LYS A 231 -26.32 -9.40 -16.43
C LYS A 231 -25.52 -9.90 -15.24
N VAL A 232 -25.19 -8.99 -14.31
CA VAL A 232 -24.69 -9.42 -13.00
C VAL A 232 -25.78 -10.25 -12.33
N GLU A 233 -25.36 -11.34 -11.68
CA GLU A 233 -26.29 -12.14 -10.86
C GLU A 233 -27.11 -11.23 -9.96
N ALA A 234 -28.43 -11.40 -9.99
CA ALA A 234 -29.32 -10.61 -9.14
C ALA A 234 -28.86 -10.73 -7.68
N TYR A 235 -28.91 -9.59 -6.97
CA TYR A 235 -28.64 -9.58 -5.54
C TYR A 235 -29.33 -10.77 -4.85
N ARG A 236 -28.55 -11.68 -4.30
CA ARG A 236 -29.04 -12.78 -3.47
C ARG A 236 -28.87 -12.40 -2.02
N PRO A 237 -29.97 -12.25 -1.25
CA PRO A 237 -29.85 -12.05 0.18
C PRO A 237 -29.10 -13.24 0.81
N LEU A 238 -28.37 -12.96 1.89
CA LEU A 238 -27.67 -14.01 2.63
C LEU A 238 -28.65 -15.10 3.07
N SER A 239 -28.33 -16.34 2.77
CA SER A 239 -29.05 -17.51 3.28
C SER A 239 -28.91 -17.61 4.81
N ARG A 240 -29.80 -18.34 5.46
CA ARG A 240 -29.71 -18.59 6.91
C ARG A 240 -28.38 -19.23 7.30
N LYS A 241 -27.84 -20.11 6.45
CA LYS A 241 -26.54 -20.75 6.65
C LYS A 241 -25.39 -19.75 6.57
N GLU A 242 -25.37 -18.92 5.53
CA GLU A 242 -24.35 -17.86 5.36
C GLU A 242 -24.40 -16.84 6.51
N ARG A 243 -25.59 -16.47 6.97
CA ARG A 243 -25.74 -15.56 8.10
C ARG A 243 -25.20 -16.16 9.41
N ARG A 244 -25.43 -17.46 9.66
CA ARG A 244 -24.83 -18.16 10.80
C ARG A 244 -23.32 -18.24 10.67
N ALA A 245 -22.80 -18.58 9.49
CA ALA A 245 -21.38 -18.62 9.22
C ALA A 245 -20.73 -17.25 9.45
N LEU A 246 -21.40 -16.17 9.04
CA LEU A 246 -20.93 -14.80 9.27
C LEU A 246 -20.88 -14.46 10.77
N MET A 247 -21.87 -14.89 11.56
CA MET A 247 -21.82 -14.71 13.01
C MET A 247 -20.65 -15.46 13.64
N VAL A 248 -20.38 -16.70 13.23
CA VAL A 248 -19.21 -17.46 13.70
C VAL A 248 -17.90 -16.73 13.31
N ALA A 249 -17.78 -16.26 12.08
CA ALA A 249 -16.62 -15.52 11.62
C ALA A 249 -16.39 -14.22 12.42
N VAL A 250 -17.45 -13.45 12.66
CA VAL A 250 -17.39 -12.22 13.48
C VAL A 250 -17.00 -12.53 14.93
N THR A 251 -17.52 -13.63 15.50
CA THR A 251 -17.12 -14.06 16.84
C THR A 251 -15.63 -14.42 16.88
N VAL A 252 -15.14 -15.18 15.91
CA VAL A 252 -13.69 -15.50 15.80
C VAL A 252 -12.87 -14.25 15.64
N ALA A 253 -13.30 -13.31 14.79
CA ALA A 253 -12.64 -12.01 14.66
C ALA A 253 -12.61 -11.24 15.98
N GLY A 254 -13.73 -11.20 16.70
CA GLY A 254 -13.82 -10.53 18.00
C GLY A 254 -12.89 -11.14 19.05
N ILE A 255 -12.85 -12.48 19.14
CA ILE A 255 -11.93 -13.20 20.04
C ILE A 255 -10.48 -12.90 19.65
N TYR A 256 -10.16 -12.93 18.36
CA TYR A 256 -8.82 -12.64 17.86
C TYR A 256 -8.38 -11.21 18.21
N VAL A 257 -9.23 -10.22 17.95
CA VAL A 257 -8.95 -8.81 18.30
C VAL A 257 -8.80 -8.65 19.81
N ALA A 258 -9.67 -9.25 20.62
CA ALA A 258 -9.57 -9.21 22.08
C ALA A 258 -8.25 -9.82 22.57
N LEU A 259 -7.83 -10.94 21.98
CA LEU A 259 -6.53 -11.57 22.29
C LEU A 259 -5.36 -10.64 21.94
N ILE A 260 -5.36 -10.04 20.76
CA ILE A 260 -4.28 -9.10 20.34
C ILE A 260 -4.25 -7.89 21.28
N LEU A 261 -5.41 -7.31 21.61
CA LEU A 261 -5.48 -6.19 22.54
C LEU A 261 -4.97 -6.59 23.92
N TRP A 262 -5.35 -7.77 24.42
CA TRP A 262 -4.86 -8.29 25.71
C TRP A 262 -3.33 -8.47 25.69
N LEU A 263 -2.77 -9.07 24.62
CA LEU A 263 -1.34 -9.27 24.45
C LEU A 263 -0.56 -7.96 24.26
N THR A 264 -1.23 -6.88 23.85
CA THR A 264 -0.60 -5.56 23.66
C THR A 264 -0.70 -4.68 24.90
N PHE A 265 -1.87 -4.66 25.56
CA PHE A 265 -2.14 -3.70 26.67
C PHE A 265 -1.99 -4.30 28.07
N SER A 266 -1.90 -5.64 28.21
CA SER A 266 -1.63 -6.27 29.50
C SER A 266 -0.26 -5.89 30.06
N SER A 267 -0.13 -5.88 31.38
CA SER A 267 1.15 -5.63 32.06
C SER A 267 2.25 -6.63 31.66
N TYR A 268 1.87 -7.82 31.25
CA TYR A 268 2.75 -8.88 30.75
C TYR A 268 2.61 -9.09 29.23
N GLY A 269 2.11 -8.08 28.52
CA GLY A 269 1.83 -8.17 27.09
C GLY A 269 3.09 -8.37 26.25
N ILE A 270 3.22 -9.52 25.59
CA ILE A 270 4.38 -9.88 24.74
C ILE A 270 4.47 -9.05 23.47
N LEU A 271 3.38 -8.41 23.06
CA LEU A 271 3.33 -7.52 21.88
C LEU A 271 3.65 -6.07 22.23
N ARG A 272 3.91 -5.76 23.50
CA ARG A 272 4.34 -4.45 23.95
C ARG A 272 5.86 -4.29 23.80
N GLY A 273 6.33 -3.09 23.57
CA GLY A 273 7.77 -2.80 23.48
C GLY A 273 8.49 -2.99 24.82
N VAL A 274 9.77 -3.29 24.77
CA VAL A 274 10.62 -3.56 25.97
C VAL A 274 10.57 -2.40 26.98
N ASN A 275 10.42 -1.17 26.49
CA ASN A 275 10.31 0.04 27.33
C ASN A 275 8.84 0.37 27.69
N GLY A 276 7.91 -0.55 27.49
CA GLY A 276 6.50 -0.30 27.75
C GLY A 276 5.80 0.60 26.74
N GLY A 277 6.51 1.11 25.73
CA GLY A 277 5.96 1.94 24.66
C GLY A 277 5.28 1.12 23.57
N LEU A 278 4.35 1.73 22.83
CA LEU A 278 3.70 1.12 21.67
C LEU A 278 4.48 1.35 20.38
N MET A 279 5.22 2.43 20.26
CA MET A 279 5.85 2.89 19.02
C MET A 279 6.87 1.91 18.41
N HIS A 280 7.75 1.36 19.22
CA HIS A 280 8.75 0.36 18.79
C HIS A 280 8.37 -1.04 19.29
N SER A 281 7.08 -1.34 19.30
CA SER A 281 6.58 -2.61 19.82
C SER A 281 6.53 -3.68 18.72
N PRO A 282 6.63 -4.97 19.11
CA PRO A 282 6.35 -6.08 18.20
C PRO A 282 4.95 -6.01 17.58
N PHE A 283 3.98 -5.35 18.24
CA PHE A 283 2.66 -5.10 17.68
C PHE A 283 2.74 -4.25 16.41
N ILE A 284 3.41 -3.10 16.46
CA ILE A 284 3.56 -2.20 15.29
C ILE A 284 4.41 -2.87 14.20
N ALA A 285 5.53 -3.48 14.59
CA ALA A 285 6.39 -4.18 13.62
C ALA A 285 5.69 -5.34 12.91
N GLY A 286 4.81 -6.06 13.64
CA GLY A 286 4.06 -7.22 13.13
C GLY A 286 2.64 -6.93 12.66
N ILE A 287 2.19 -5.67 12.62
CA ILE A 287 0.78 -5.32 12.41
C ILE A 287 0.20 -5.92 11.12
N LEU A 288 0.96 -5.92 10.03
CA LEU A 288 0.54 -6.50 8.75
C LEU A 288 0.33 -8.02 8.85
N PHE A 289 1.27 -8.70 9.52
CA PHE A 289 1.16 -10.14 9.75
C PHE A 289 -0.04 -10.47 10.65
N LEU A 290 -0.25 -9.71 11.71
CA LEU A 290 -1.41 -9.85 12.59
C LEU A 290 -2.73 -9.63 11.85
N LEU A 291 -2.82 -8.60 11.00
CA LEU A 291 -4.00 -8.35 10.16
C LEU A 291 -4.24 -9.49 9.18
N SER A 292 -3.19 -9.99 8.53
CA SER A 292 -3.28 -11.13 7.61
C SER A 292 -3.76 -12.39 8.33
N LEU A 293 -3.19 -12.71 9.49
CA LEU A 293 -3.64 -13.84 10.31
C LEU A 293 -5.12 -13.70 10.73
N GLY A 294 -5.51 -12.51 11.20
CA GLY A 294 -6.89 -12.23 11.57
C GLY A 294 -7.87 -12.43 10.42
N ALA A 295 -7.54 -11.92 9.23
CA ALA A 295 -8.31 -12.13 8.02
C ALA A 295 -8.38 -13.61 7.63
N GLY A 296 -7.25 -14.32 7.72
CA GLY A 296 -7.16 -15.76 7.46
C GLY A 296 -8.03 -16.58 8.39
N PHE A 297 -7.93 -16.39 9.72
CA PHE A 297 -8.74 -17.10 10.70
C PHE A 297 -10.23 -16.82 10.54
N THR A 298 -10.58 -15.57 10.31
CA THR A 298 -11.98 -15.16 10.08
C THR A 298 -12.51 -15.77 8.78
N GLY A 299 -11.71 -15.76 7.72
CA GLY A 299 -12.04 -16.38 6.45
C GLY A 299 -12.20 -17.90 6.56
N MET A 300 -11.31 -18.59 7.27
CA MET A 300 -11.44 -20.04 7.54
C MET A 300 -12.71 -20.34 8.34
N ALA A 301 -12.96 -19.60 9.41
CA ALA A 301 -14.15 -19.77 10.23
C ALA A 301 -15.43 -19.64 9.41
N TYR A 302 -15.49 -18.64 8.51
CA TYR A 302 -16.60 -18.49 7.58
C TYR A 302 -16.67 -19.65 6.59
N GLY A 303 -15.54 -20.00 5.95
CA GLY A 303 -15.47 -21.02 4.92
C GLY A 303 -15.96 -22.38 5.38
N PHE A 304 -15.48 -22.84 6.54
CA PHE A 304 -15.94 -24.11 7.14
C PHE A 304 -17.40 -24.04 7.61
N SER A 305 -17.79 -22.96 8.27
CA SER A 305 -19.17 -22.80 8.78
C SER A 305 -20.21 -22.68 7.65
N SER A 306 -19.87 -22.03 6.55
CA SER A 306 -20.72 -21.95 5.37
C SER A 306 -20.76 -23.25 4.57
N GLY A 307 -19.76 -24.13 4.78
CA GLY A 307 -19.58 -25.39 4.04
C GLY A 307 -18.94 -25.18 2.67
N ARG A 308 -18.36 -24.00 2.40
CA ARG A 308 -17.57 -23.74 1.23
C ARG A 308 -16.19 -24.41 1.30
N TYR A 309 -15.60 -24.42 2.49
CA TYR A 309 -14.42 -25.23 2.82
C TYR A 309 -14.83 -26.57 3.42
N ARG A 310 -14.22 -27.63 2.91
CA ARG A 310 -14.44 -29.01 3.37
C ARG A 310 -13.15 -29.70 3.78
N SER A 311 -12.02 -29.20 3.30
CA SER A 311 -10.69 -29.76 3.52
C SER A 311 -9.66 -28.63 3.70
N ASP A 312 -8.46 -29.01 4.12
CA ASP A 312 -7.28 -28.16 4.14
C ASP A 312 -6.87 -27.69 2.73
N ASN A 313 -7.10 -28.51 1.70
CA ASN A 313 -6.83 -28.14 0.31
C ASN A 313 -7.59 -26.86 -0.11
N ASP A 314 -8.83 -26.68 0.35
CA ASP A 314 -9.61 -25.48 0.07
C ASP A 314 -8.97 -24.23 0.69
N VAL A 315 -8.37 -24.38 1.88
CA VAL A 315 -7.61 -23.30 2.53
C VAL A 315 -6.34 -22.99 1.74
N ILE A 316 -5.59 -24.02 1.33
CA ILE A 316 -4.38 -23.88 0.52
C ILE A 316 -4.70 -23.22 -0.82
N GLU A 317 -5.84 -23.56 -1.42
CA GLU A 317 -6.29 -22.89 -2.64
C GLU A 317 -6.57 -21.40 -2.38
N GLY A 318 -7.22 -21.07 -1.26
CA GLY A 318 -7.44 -19.69 -0.84
C GLY A 318 -6.14 -18.90 -0.64
N LEU A 319 -5.09 -19.52 -0.09
CA LEU A 319 -3.76 -18.93 0.04
C LEU A 319 -3.08 -18.75 -1.33
N THR A 320 -3.26 -19.71 -2.24
CA THR A 320 -2.53 -19.77 -3.51
C THR A 320 -3.12 -18.88 -4.59
N GLN A 321 -4.44 -18.74 -4.65
CA GLN A 321 -5.14 -17.97 -5.68
C GLN A 321 -4.63 -16.54 -5.85
N PRO A 322 -4.51 -15.72 -4.79
CA PRO A 322 -4.02 -14.35 -4.94
C PRO A 322 -2.55 -14.30 -5.35
N ILE A 323 -1.74 -15.28 -4.94
CA ILE A 323 -0.31 -15.34 -5.31
C ILE A 323 -0.12 -15.58 -6.80
N LYS A 324 -1.01 -16.34 -7.45
CA LYS A 324 -0.98 -16.54 -8.91
C LYS A 324 -1.11 -15.23 -9.68
N LEU A 325 -1.80 -14.24 -9.12
CA LEU A 325 -1.99 -12.93 -9.73
C LEU A 325 -0.77 -12.01 -9.56
N LEU A 326 0.15 -12.34 -8.65
CA LEU A 326 1.34 -11.53 -8.36
C LEU A 326 2.51 -11.74 -9.32
N GLY A 327 2.35 -12.53 -10.40
CA GLY A 327 3.46 -12.82 -11.31
C GLY A 327 4.15 -11.56 -11.86
N VAL A 328 3.37 -10.61 -12.36
CA VAL A 328 3.89 -9.31 -12.84
C VAL A 328 4.54 -8.50 -11.71
N TYR A 329 3.94 -8.53 -10.52
CA TYR A 329 4.49 -7.87 -9.34
C TYR A 329 5.88 -8.41 -8.97
N PHE A 330 6.09 -9.72 -8.98
CA PHE A 330 7.41 -10.31 -8.72
C PHE A 330 8.50 -9.79 -9.67
N VAL A 331 8.16 -9.67 -10.95
CA VAL A 331 9.09 -9.13 -11.95
C VAL A 331 9.41 -7.66 -11.66
N ILE A 332 8.39 -6.84 -11.37
CA ILE A 332 8.58 -5.43 -11.00
C ILE A 332 9.41 -5.32 -9.73
N ALA A 333 9.08 -6.09 -8.69
CA ALA A 333 9.77 -6.09 -7.41
C ALA A 333 11.24 -6.48 -7.55
N PHE A 334 11.58 -7.43 -8.43
CA PHE A 334 12.97 -7.80 -8.70
C PHE A 334 13.78 -6.61 -9.22
N PHE A 335 13.30 -5.95 -10.27
CA PHE A 335 14.02 -4.80 -10.85
C PHE A 335 14.05 -3.59 -9.91
N ALA A 336 12.96 -3.35 -9.18
CA ALA A 336 12.92 -2.29 -8.17
C ALA A 336 13.94 -2.55 -7.05
N ALA A 337 14.00 -3.77 -6.53
CA ALA A 337 14.95 -4.15 -5.49
C ALA A 337 16.41 -3.96 -5.93
N GLN A 338 16.73 -4.35 -7.17
CA GLN A 338 18.07 -4.10 -7.72
C GLN A 338 18.35 -2.60 -7.84
N MET A 339 17.40 -1.83 -8.32
CA MET A 339 17.56 -0.37 -8.46
C MET A 339 17.84 0.30 -7.12
N PHE A 340 17.04 0.02 -6.09
CA PHE A 340 17.24 0.61 -4.77
C PHE A 340 18.57 0.18 -4.14
N ALA A 341 18.90 -1.11 -4.22
CA ALA A 341 20.16 -1.63 -3.67
C ALA A 341 21.40 -1.04 -4.38
N CYS A 342 21.35 -0.87 -5.70
CA CYS A 342 22.41 -0.22 -6.46
C CYS A 342 22.55 1.27 -6.09
N PHE A 343 21.43 1.94 -5.87
CA PHE A 343 21.38 3.34 -5.48
C PHE A 343 21.99 3.56 -4.09
N GLU A 344 21.67 2.69 -3.14
CA GLU A 344 22.22 2.68 -1.79
C GLU A 344 23.74 2.35 -1.79
N TYR A 345 24.14 1.27 -2.47
CA TYR A 345 25.56 0.87 -2.56
C TYR A 345 26.44 1.96 -3.15
N SER A 346 25.96 2.65 -4.18
CA SER A 346 26.70 3.72 -4.82
C SER A 346 26.81 4.99 -3.98
N HIS A 347 26.09 5.11 -2.88
CA HIS A 347 25.92 6.32 -2.05
C HIS A 347 25.33 7.52 -2.81
N LEU A 348 24.77 7.30 -4.00
CA LEU A 348 24.08 8.35 -4.74
C LEU A 348 22.86 8.89 -4.01
N ASP A 349 22.18 8.07 -3.23
CA ASP A 349 21.06 8.43 -2.35
C ASP A 349 21.46 9.55 -1.38
N LYS A 350 22.56 9.35 -0.63
CA LYS A 350 23.09 10.32 0.33
C LYS A 350 23.60 11.58 -0.35
N CYS A 351 24.32 11.40 -1.46
CA CYS A 351 24.85 12.54 -2.21
C CYS A 351 23.72 13.41 -2.76
N LEU A 352 22.69 12.81 -3.35
CA LEU A 352 21.54 13.56 -3.86
C LEU A 352 20.73 14.23 -2.75
N ALA A 353 20.57 13.55 -1.60
CA ALA A 353 19.85 14.10 -0.46
C ALA A 353 20.56 15.35 0.09
N ILE A 354 21.88 15.27 0.30
CA ILE A 354 22.67 16.39 0.86
C ILE A 354 22.74 17.53 -0.14
N MET A 355 23.07 17.26 -1.40
CA MET A 355 23.12 18.29 -2.45
C MET A 355 21.74 18.92 -2.68
N GLY A 356 20.68 18.16 -2.60
CA GLY A 356 19.31 18.67 -2.70
C GLY A 356 18.94 19.56 -1.51
N ALA A 357 19.35 19.20 -0.30
CA ALA A 357 19.15 20.02 0.89
C ALA A 357 19.94 21.35 0.82
N ASP A 358 21.19 21.29 0.37
CA ASP A 358 22.04 22.49 0.18
C ASP A 358 21.46 23.42 -0.91
N LEU A 359 20.97 22.84 -2.00
CA LEU A 359 20.31 23.61 -3.05
C LEU A 359 19.04 24.29 -2.53
N LEU A 360 18.22 23.58 -1.74
CA LEU A 360 17.00 24.15 -1.15
C LEU A 360 17.32 25.22 -0.12
N SER A 361 18.38 25.06 0.67
CA SER A 361 18.80 26.04 1.67
C SER A 361 19.35 27.34 1.03
N SER A 362 19.86 27.26 -0.20
CA SER A 362 20.36 28.42 -0.95
C SER A 362 19.25 29.32 -1.53
N PHE A 363 18.01 28.84 -1.57
CA PHE A 363 16.86 29.65 -1.97
C PHE A 363 16.31 30.45 -0.76
N GLU A 364 16.94 31.57 -0.41
CA GLU A 364 16.33 32.57 0.47
C GLU A 364 15.28 33.39 -0.31
N PRO A 365 14.09 33.71 0.23
CA PRO A 365 13.55 33.49 1.54
C PRO A 365 12.22 32.69 1.51
N ALA A 366 12.06 31.84 2.37
CA ALA A 366 10.86 31.24 2.88
C ALA A 366 10.77 29.73 2.66
N PRO A 367 10.84 28.98 3.76
CA PRO A 367 10.64 27.52 3.76
C PRO A 367 9.31 27.10 3.11
N LEU A 368 8.32 28.01 3.09
CA LEU A 368 7.01 27.74 2.52
C LEU A 368 7.02 27.67 0.98
N SER A 369 7.77 28.53 0.30
CA SER A 369 7.84 28.50 -1.19
C SER A 369 8.64 27.31 -1.71
N ALA A 370 9.74 26.94 -1.05
CA ALA A 370 10.47 25.72 -1.33
C ALA A 370 9.61 24.47 -1.10
N LEU A 371 8.83 24.44 0.00
CA LEU A 371 7.90 23.37 0.31
C LEU A 371 6.78 23.27 -0.74
N ILE A 372 6.19 24.41 -1.14
CA ILE A 372 5.14 24.45 -2.16
C ILE A 372 5.67 23.94 -3.52
N LEU A 373 6.94 24.19 -3.84
CA LEU A 373 7.57 23.71 -5.07
C LEU A 373 7.94 22.22 -4.98
N PHE A 374 8.41 21.79 -3.83
CA PHE A 374 8.87 20.42 -3.59
C PHE A 374 7.72 19.42 -3.47
N ILE A 375 6.61 19.79 -2.82
CA ILE A 375 5.43 18.93 -2.64
C ILE A 375 4.86 18.44 -3.98
N PRO A 376 4.57 19.30 -4.99
CA PRO A 376 4.08 18.85 -6.29
C PRO A 376 5.10 17.96 -7.03
N VAL A 377 6.40 18.25 -6.93
CA VAL A 377 7.45 17.46 -7.58
C VAL A 377 7.56 16.09 -6.95
N SER A 378 7.58 15.99 -5.62
CA SER A 378 7.58 14.73 -4.89
C SER A 378 6.29 13.94 -5.15
N TYR A 379 5.14 14.60 -5.12
CA TYR A 379 3.84 13.99 -5.36
C TYR A 379 3.70 13.47 -6.79
N THR A 380 4.15 14.24 -7.80
CA THR A 380 4.12 13.79 -9.19
C THR A 380 5.09 12.66 -9.47
N HIS A 381 6.26 12.64 -8.80
CA HIS A 381 7.23 11.55 -8.91
C HIS A 381 6.70 10.26 -8.27
N LEU A 382 6.20 10.32 -7.05
CA LEU A 382 5.60 9.18 -6.34
C LEU A 382 4.37 8.64 -7.07
N ARG A 383 3.48 9.53 -7.53
CA ARG A 383 2.26 9.14 -8.23
C ARG A 383 2.49 8.64 -9.66
N ALA A 384 3.54 9.06 -10.33
CA ALA A 384 3.93 8.51 -11.62
C ALA A 384 4.28 7.02 -11.54
N HIS A 385 4.66 6.53 -10.35
CA HIS A 385 4.87 5.11 -10.09
C HIS A 385 3.57 4.35 -9.81
N GLU A 386 2.56 4.98 -9.19
CA GLU A 386 1.29 4.32 -8.85
C GLU A 386 0.27 4.28 -10.00
N THR A 387 0.20 5.33 -10.81
CA THR A 387 -0.83 5.45 -11.86
C THR A 387 -0.52 4.72 -13.16
N ARG A 388 0.61 4.03 -13.27
CA ARG A 388 1.07 3.34 -14.48
C ARG A 388 1.01 1.81 -14.41
N GLY A 389 0.34 1.26 -13.45
CA GLY A 389 0.10 -0.18 -13.31
C GLY A 389 -1.10 -0.72 -14.11
N ASN A 390 -1.63 0.03 -15.08
CA ASN A 390 -2.68 -0.42 -16.01
C ASN A 390 -2.26 -0.25 -17.47
#